data_fd1528ab321b28dad206c44910afa385
#
_entry.id   fd1528ab321b28dad206c44910afa385
#
_cell.length_a   1.000
_cell.length_b   1.000
_cell.length_c   1.000
_cell.angle_alpha   90.00
_cell.angle_beta   90.00
_cell.angle_gamma   90.00
#
_symmetry.space_group_name_H-M   'P 1'
#
loop_
_entity.id
_entity.type
_entity.pdbx_description
1 polymer ?
#
loop_
_entity_poly.entity_id
_entity_poly.type
_entity_poly.pdbx_seq_one_letter_code
_entity_poly.pdbx_strand_id
1 'polypeptide(L)'
;VFMTYANVVFSYGIERFAKKAATVGMDGVILPDVPFEEKEEFASVFRKEGMDLISLIAPTSHDRISMIAKEAEGFVYCVSSLGVTGMRSQITTDVGAMVELVKKSSDIPAAIGFGISGPEQAKKMAAVSDGVIVGSAIVKLVEKYGKDAVPYVAEFVKSVKDAIRE
;
A
#
# COMPACT_ATOMS: atom_id res chain seq x y z
N VAL A 1 -4.91 6.91 3.81
CA VAL A 1 -3.66 7.44 3.24
C VAL A 1 -3.84 7.83 1.78
N PHE A 2 -3.09 8.81 1.29
CA PHE A 2 -2.97 9.10 -0.14
C PHE A 2 -1.91 8.21 -0.79
N MET A 3 -2.11 7.87 -2.07
CA MET A 3 -1.07 7.28 -2.91
C MET A 3 -0.92 8.12 -4.17
N THR A 4 0.27 8.65 -4.39
CA THR A 4 0.58 9.52 -5.54
C THR A 4 2.07 9.48 -5.87
N TYR A 5 2.49 10.11 -6.97
CA TYR A 5 3.89 10.22 -7.32
C TYR A 5 4.54 11.46 -6.71
N ALA A 6 5.85 11.40 -6.46
CA ALA A 6 6.63 12.48 -5.86
C ALA A 6 6.53 13.79 -6.63
N ASN A 7 6.52 13.74 -7.98
CA ASN A 7 6.41 14.93 -8.81
C ASN A 7 5.10 15.72 -8.57
N VAL A 8 4.01 15.05 -8.19
CA VAL A 8 2.73 15.70 -7.86
C VAL A 8 2.89 16.49 -6.56
N VAL A 9 3.52 15.86 -5.56
CA VAL A 9 3.77 16.49 -4.24
C VAL A 9 4.74 17.67 -4.40
N PHE A 10 5.81 17.49 -5.18
CA PHE A 10 6.75 18.58 -5.49
C PHE A 10 6.07 19.76 -6.18
N SER A 11 5.27 19.49 -7.21
CA SER A 11 4.58 20.55 -7.96
C SER A 11 3.57 21.33 -7.11
N TYR A 12 2.97 20.66 -6.13
CA TYR A 12 2.07 21.31 -5.17
C TYR A 12 2.86 22.11 -4.09
N GLY A 13 4.08 21.71 -3.82
CA GLY A 13 4.93 22.13 -2.70
C GLY A 13 4.78 21.19 -1.51
N ILE A 14 5.89 20.57 -1.06
CA ILE A 14 5.87 19.47 -0.08
C ILE A 14 5.19 19.92 1.23
N GLU A 15 5.61 21.06 1.82
CA GLU A 15 5.05 21.58 3.05
C GLU A 15 3.58 21.96 2.92
N ARG A 16 3.21 22.58 1.79
CA ARG A 16 1.83 22.95 1.51
C ARG A 16 0.95 21.74 1.35
N PHE A 17 1.45 20.70 0.68
CA PHE A 17 0.76 19.41 0.51
C PHE A 17 0.55 18.73 1.88
N ALA A 18 1.62 18.60 2.67
CA ALA A 18 1.57 17.98 3.99
C ALA A 18 0.55 18.66 4.90
N LYS A 19 0.64 19.98 5.03
CA LYS A 19 -0.30 20.76 5.84
C LYS A 19 -1.75 20.62 5.36
N LYS A 20 -1.98 20.64 4.04
CA LYS A 20 -3.34 20.48 3.49
C LYS A 20 -3.86 19.07 3.68
N ALA A 21 -3.04 18.05 3.48
CA ALA A 21 -3.41 16.65 3.70
C ALA A 21 -3.79 16.41 5.16
N ALA A 22 -3.00 16.88 6.12
CA ALA A 22 -3.30 16.79 7.54
C ALA A 22 -4.63 17.47 7.90
N THR A 23 -4.92 18.66 7.34
CA THR A 23 -6.19 19.37 7.61
C THR A 23 -7.44 18.65 7.11
N VAL A 24 -7.31 17.75 6.15
CA VAL A 24 -8.43 16.90 5.68
C VAL A 24 -8.43 15.51 6.30
N GLY A 25 -7.59 15.27 7.32
CA GLY A 25 -7.58 14.05 8.12
C GLY A 25 -6.84 12.89 7.47
N MET A 26 -5.80 13.16 6.67
CA MET A 26 -4.93 12.10 6.15
C MET A 26 -3.91 11.68 7.21
N ASP A 27 -3.75 10.37 7.37
CA ASP A 27 -2.82 9.76 8.32
C ASP A 27 -1.44 9.49 7.69
N GLY A 28 -1.36 9.47 6.34
CA GLY A 28 -0.09 9.20 5.68
C GLY A 28 -0.14 9.30 4.16
N VAL A 29 1.02 9.07 3.56
CA VAL A 29 1.23 9.14 2.10
C VAL A 29 2.07 7.95 1.63
N ILE A 30 1.73 7.40 0.48
CA ILE A 30 2.52 6.40 -0.25
C ILE A 30 3.11 7.08 -1.48
N LEU A 31 4.43 7.09 -1.61
CA LEU A 31 5.17 7.61 -2.78
C LEU A 31 5.96 6.45 -3.41
N PRO A 32 5.39 5.74 -4.41
CA PRO A 32 6.00 4.51 -4.95
C PRO A 32 7.27 4.74 -5.76
N ASP A 33 7.54 5.97 -6.15
CA ASP A 33 8.70 6.41 -6.95
C ASP A 33 9.82 7.05 -6.11
N VAL A 34 9.65 7.10 -4.78
CA VAL A 34 10.70 7.58 -3.86
C VAL A 34 11.48 6.38 -3.31
N PRO A 35 12.78 6.27 -3.61
CA PRO A 35 13.60 5.21 -3.04
C PRO A 35 13.81 5.43 -1.54
N PHE A 36 14.07 4.35 -0.82
CA PHE A 36 14.24 4.38 0.63
C PHE A 36 15.31 5.38 1.08
N GLU A 37 16.38 5.50 0.32
CA GLU A 37 17.53 6.38 0.60
C GLU A 37 17.18 7.88 0.52
N GLU A 38 16.13 8.22 -0.22
CA GLU A 38 15.67 9.60 -0.43
C GLU A 38 14.41 9.94 0.38
N LYS A 39 13.88 8.98 1.15
CA LYS A 39 12.61 9.14 1.85
C LYS A 39 12.57 10.35 2.81
N GLU A 40 13.69 10.68 3.44
CA GLU A 40 13.73 11.74 4.47
C GLU A 40 13.44 13.14 3.92
N GLU A 41 13.61 13.37 2.63
CA GLU A 41 13.19 14.60 1.99
C GLU A 41 11.69 14.87 2.17
N PHE A 42 10.89 13.82 2.14
CA PHE A 42 9.43 13.86 2.32
C PHE A 42 9.02 13.54 3.76
N ALA A 43 9.55 12.46 4.33
CA ALA A 43 9.15 11.96 5.64
C ALA A 43 9.34 12.99 6.75
N SER A 44 10.45 13.74 6.71
CA SER A 44 10.72 14.81 7.69
C SER A 44 9.65 15.91 7.70
N VAL A 45 9.05 16.19 6.53
CA VAL A 45 7.99 17.21 6.39
C VAL A 45 6.64 16.62 6.82
N PHE A 46 6.30 15.40 6.37
CA PHE A 46 5.03 14.74 6.73
C PHE A 46 4.93 14.50 8.23
N ARG A 47 6.02 14.05 8.86
CA ARG A 47 6.07 13.78 10.30
C ARG A 47 5.81 15.04 11.16
N LYS A 48 6.19 16.24 10.69
CA LYS A 48 5.86 17.52 11.37
C LYS A 48 4.35 17.80 11.41
N GLU A 49 3.61 17.28 10.43
CA GLU A 49 2.17 17.43 10.34
C GLU A 49 1.41 16.18 10.88
N GLY A 50 2.11 15.26 11.55
CA GLY A 50 1.53 14.05 12.15
C GLY A 50 1.13 12.98 11.13
N MET A 51 1.77 12.95 9.97
CA MET A 51 1.51 11.98 8.91
C MET A 51 2.71 11.06 8.68
N ASP A 52 2.43 9.79 8.37
CA ASP A 52 3.44 8.79 8.05
C ASP A 52 3.77 8.77 6.55
N LEU A 53 5.03 8.53 6.21
CA LEU A 53 5.44 8.11 4.88
C LEU A 53 5.50 6.58 4.83
N ILE A 54 4.48 5.98 4.21
CA ILE A 54 4.34 4.52 4.17
C ILE A 54 5.39 3.90 3.26
N SER A 55 6.18 3.00 3.83
CA SER A 55 7.25 2.33 3.11
C SER A 55 6.74 1.19 2.23
N LEU A 56 7.27 1.09 1.00
CA LEU A 56 7.03 -0.04 0.10
C LEU A 56 8.20 -1.02 0.17
N ILE A 57 7.87 -2.31 0.23
CA ILE A 57 8.83 -3.41 0.11
C ILE A 57 8.45 -4.25 -1.10
N ALA A 58 9.37 -4.34 -2.06
CA ALA A 58 9.30 -5.23 -3.21
C ALA A 58 10.22 -6.45 -2.99
N PRO A 59 10.06 -7.55 -3.74
CA PRO A 59 10.97 -8.67 -3.69
C PRO A 59 12.41 -8.23 -3.99
N THR A 60 13.28 -8.31 -2.98
CA THR A 60 14.68 -7.88 -3.02
C THR A 60 15.50 -8.66 -1.99
N SER A 61 16.72 -8.22 -1.66
CA SER A 61 17.57 -8.88 -0.66
C SER A 61 16.98 -8.83 0.75
N HIS A 62 17.25 -9.83 1.56
CA HIS A 62 16.80 -9.93 2.95
C HIS A 62 17.25 -8.73 3.78
N ASP A 63 18.49 -8.28 3.61
CA ASP A 63 19.05 -7.15 4.36
C ASP A 63 18.30 -5.86 4.06
N ARG A 64 17.93 -5.64 2.77
CA ARG A 64 17.16 -4.47 2.35
C ARG A 64 15.75 -4.49 2.92
N ILE A 65 15.07 -5.64 2.89
CA ILE A 65 13.75 -5.82 3.49
C ILE A 65 13.79 -5.48 4.99
N SER A 66 14.77 -6.05 5.71
CA SER A 66 14.92 -5.83 7.15
C SER A 66 15.25 -4.37 7.49
N MET A 67 16.09 -3.72 6.69
CA MET A 67 16.44 -2.31 6.86
C MET A 67 15.20 -1.41 6.70
N ILE A 68 14.43 -1.60 5.64
CA ILE A 68 13.22 -0.81 5.38
C ILE A 68 12.17 -1.06 6.48
N ALA A 69 11.96 -2.31 6.89
CA ALA A 69 10.97 -2.67 7.90
C ALA A 69 11.25 -2.05 9.27
N LYS A 70 12.53 -1.95 9.67
CA LYS A 70 12.92 -1.34 10.96
C LYS A 70 12.63 0.14 11.06
N GLU A 71 12.63 0.84 9.95
CA GLU A 71 12.42 2.29 9.89
C GLU A 71 11.04 2.67 9.32
N ALA A 72 10.18 1.68 9.08
CA ALA A 72 8.85 1.94 8.54
C ALA A 72 7.91 2.57 9.58
N GLU A 73 6.97 3.37 9.12
CA GLU A 73 5.96 4.08 9.89
C GLU A 73 4.57 3.63 9.43
N GLY A 74 3.57 3.65 10.32
CA GLY A 74 2.19 3.27 10.04
C GLY A 74 2.03 1.78 9.69
N PHE A 75 2.35 1.40 8.46
CA PHE A 75 2.40 0.01 8.00
C PHE A 75 3.39 -0.17 6.85
N VAL A 76 3.72 -1.41 6.52
CA VAL A 76 4.53 -1.74 5.35
C VAL A 76 3.64 -2.21 4.21
N TYR A 77 3.78 -1.59 3.04
CA TYR A 77 3.15 -2.05 1.81
C TYR A 77 4.04 -3.08 1.12
N CYS A 78 3.70 -4.35 1.22
CA CYS A 78 4.39 -5.44 0.53
C CYS A 78 3.87 -5.59 -0.90
N VAL A 79 4.71 -5.30 -1.88
CA VAL A 79 4.38 -5.43 -3.31
C VAL A 79 4.64 -6.87 -3.76
N SER A 80 3.61 -7.58 -4.21
CA SER A 80 3.69 -9.01 -4.55
C SER A 80 4.46 -9.33 -5.85
N SER A 81 4.82 -8.32 -6.64
CA SER A 81 5.63 -8.53 -7.85
C SER A 81 6.36 -7.28 -8.30
N LEU A 82 7.51 -7.45 -8.96
CA LEU A 82 8.16 -6.39 -9.72
C LEU A 82 7.40 -6.21 -11.04
N GLY A 83 6.70 -5.11 -11.23
CA GLY A 83 6.04 -4.81 -12.50
C GLY A 83 4.85 -3.86 -12.41
N VAL A 84 4.30 -3.53 -13.58
CA VAL A 84 3.21 -2.56 -13.76
C VAL A 84 1.88 -3.02 -13.16
N THR A 85 1.04 -2.06 -12.82
CA THR A 85 -0.33 -2.24 -12.31
C THR A 85 -1.19 -3.09 -13.27
N GLY A 86 -1.99 -4.00 -12.73
CA GLY A 86 -2.92 -4.82 -13.50
C GLY A 86 -3.41 -6.02 -12.70
N MET A 87 -4.53 -6.63 -13.15
CA MET A 87 -5.00 -7.89 -12.59
C MET A 87 -4.16 -9.05 -13.13
N ARG A 88 -3.72 -9.95 -12.24
CA ARG A 88 -2.95 -11.16 -12.61
C ARG A 88 -3.64 -12.41 -12.08
N SER A 89 -3.58 -13.48 -12.85
CA SER A 89 -4.14 -14.79 -12.46
C SER A 89 -3.21 -15.59 -11.53
N GLN A 90 -1.92 -15.29 -11.52
CA GLN A 90 -0.93 -15.97 -10.68
C GLN A 90 0.05 -14.97 -10.07
N ILE A 91 0.31 -15.11 -8.77
CA ILE A 91 1.37 -14.42 -8.02
C ILE A 91 2.50 -15.44 -7.89
N THR A 92 3.62 -15.18 -8.56
CA THR A 92 4.76 -16.12 -8.65
C THR A 92 5.83 -15.90 -7.58
N THR A 93 5.76 -14.78 -6.86
CA THR A 93 6.72 -14.43 -5.79
C THR A 93 6.26 -15.04 -4.47
N ASP A 94 7.19 -15.55 -3.69
CA ASP A 94 6.93 -15.97 -2.31
C ASP A 94 6.76 -14.75 -1.41
N VAL A 95 5.53 -14.21 -1.43
CA VAL A 95 5.15 -13.04 -0.67
C VAL A 95 5.09 -13.37 0.82
N GLY A 96 4.80 -14.62 1.18
CA GLY A 96 4.79 -15.09 2.56
C GLY A 96 6.18 -14.97 3.20
N ALA A 97 7.21 -15.45 2.51
CA ALA A 97 8.58 -15.31 2.99
C ALA A 97 9.01 -13.83 3.16
N MET A 98 8.58 -12.96 2.26
CA MET A 98 8.85 -11.53 2.38
C MET A 98 8.17 -10.92 3.61
N VAL A 99 6.90 -11.23 3.86
CA VAL A 99 6.17 -10.77 5.06
C VAL A 99 6.79 -11.33 6.34
N GLU A 100 7.24 -12.59 6.35
CA GLU A 100 7.97 -13.16 7.50
C GLU A 100 9.25 -12.38 7.81
N LEU A 101 10.00 -11.95 6.80
CA LEU A 101 11.19 -11.11 7.00
C LEU A 101 10.85 -9.75 7.59
N VAL A 102 9.76 -9.13 7.14
CA VAL A 102 9.26 -7.89 7.73
C VAL A 102 8.92 -8.11 9.19
N LYS A 103 8.13 -9.14 9.52
CA LYS A 103 7.69 -9.46 10.89
C LYS A 103 8.85 -9.88 11.83
N LYS A 104 9.91 -10.48 11.29
CA LYS A 104 11.14 -10.76 12.06
C LYS A 104 11.94 -9.50 12.40
N SER A 105 11.76 -8.44 11.62
CA SER A 105 12.54 -7.21 11.74
C SER A 105 11.80 -6.08 12.47
N SER A 106 10.45 -6.12 12.51
CA SER A 106 9.61 -5.09 13.10
C SER A 106 8.22 -5.65 13.42
N ASP A 107 7.57 -5.09 14.44
CA ASP A 107 6.17 -5.41 14.81
C ASP A 107 5.15 -4.61 13.98
N ILE A 108 5.59 -3.81 13.01
CA ILE A 108 4.73 -2.99 12.18
C ILE A 108 3.80 -3.85 11.33
N PRO A 109 2.51 -3.50 11.15
CA PRO A 109 1.63 -4.24 10.28
C PRO A 109 2.13 -4.31 8.83
N ALA A 110 1.99 -5.46 8.18
CA ALA A 110 2.35 -5.67 6.79
C ALA A 110 1.10 -5.98 5.95
N ALA A 111 0.85 -5.16 4.94
CA ALA A 111 -0.25 -5.34 4.01
C ALA A 111 0.27 -5.71 2.62
N ILE A 112 -0.32 -6.76 2.02
CA ILE A 112 0.04 -7.21 0.67
C ILE A 112 -0.85 -6.52 -0.34
N GLY A 113 -0.22 -5.92 -1.35
CA GLY A 113 -0.91 -5.33 -2.50
C GLY A 113 -0.32 -5.82 -3.81
N PHE A 114 -1.01 -5.44 -4.88
CA PHE A 114 -0.65 -5.73 -6.27
C PHE A 114 -1.24 -7.02 -6.84
N GLY A 115 -2.16 -6.84 -7.80
CA GLY A 115 -2.76 -7.96 -8.56
C GLY A 115 -3.91 -8.68 -7.87
N ILE A 116 -4.31 -8.31 -6.66
CA ILE A 116 -5.47 -8.90 -5.98
C ILE A 116 -6.74 -8.45 -6.71
N SER A 117 -7.48 -9.41 -7.26
CA SER A 117 -8.64 -9.15 -8.10
C SER A 117 -9.97 -9.67 -7.54
N GLY A 118 -9.95 -10.39 -6.41
CA GLY A 118 -11.16 -10.93 -5.81
C GLY A 118 -10.97 -11.56 -4.43
N PRO A 119 -12.07 -12.01 -3.80
CA PRO A 119 -12.09 -12.51 -2.43
C PRO A 119 -11.14 -13.69 -2.18
N GLU A 120 -11.09 -14.66 -3.09
CA GLU A 120 -10.23 -15.85 -2.95
C GLU A 120 -8.74 -15.53 -2.89
N GLN A 121 -8.30 -14.57 -3.71
CA GLN A 121 -6.92 -14.11 -3.67
C GLN A 121 -6.66 -13.31 -2.40
N ALA A 122 -7.60 -12.46 -2.00
CA ALA A 122 -7.52 -11.69 -0.77
C ALA A 122 -7.39 -12.60 0.45
N LYS A 123 -8.20 -13.67 0.56
CA LYS A 123 -8.13 -14.67 1.64
C LYS A 123 -6.74 -15.33 1.71
N LYS A 124 -6.18 -15.74 0.57
CA LYS A 124 -4.84 -16.34 0.52
C LYS A 124 -3.75 -15.38 0.98
N MET A 125 -3.84 -14.12 0.59
CA MET A 125 -2.84 -13.10 1.00
C MET A 125 -3.00 -12.72 2.47
N ALA A 126 -4.22 -12.59 2.95
CA ALA A 126 -4.50 -12.29 4.36
C ALA A 126 -4.07 -13.41 5.32
N ALA A 127 -4.00 -14.65 4.86
CA ALA A 127 -3.49 -15.76 5.67
C ALA A 127 -2.00 -15.62 6.06
N VAL A 128 -1.24 -14.81 5.32
CA VAL A 128 0.21 -14.60 5.55
C VAL A 128 0.56 -13.14 5.84
N SER A 129 -0.43 -12.24 5.98
CA SER A 129 -0.20 -10.81 6.25
C SER A 129 -1.28 -10.24 7.17
N ASP A 130 -1.11 -9.00 7.61
CA ASP A 130 -2.07 -8.30 8.48
C ASP A 130 -3.20 -7.64 7.67
N GLY A 131 -3.04 -7.53 6.35
CA GLY A 131 -4.04 -6.94 5.49
C GLY A 131 -3.74 -7.08 4.00
N VAL A 132 -4.73 -6.69 3.19
CA VAL A 132 -4.62 -6.70 1.73
C VAL A 132 -5.00 -5.35 1.15
N ILE A 133 -4.36 -4.99 0.03
CA ILE A 133 -4.61 -3.73 -0.69
C ILE A 133 -5.12 -4.08 -2.09
N VAL A 134 -6.30 -3.56 -2.42
CA VAL A 134 -6.97 -3.79 -3.70
C VAL A 134 -7.23 -2.45 -4.39
N GLY A 135 -6.65 -2.26 -5.56
CA GLY A 135 -6.80 -1.04 -6.35
C GLY A 135 -7.49 -1.28 -7.69
N SER A 136 -6.79 -1.91 -8.64
CA SER A 136 -7.23 -2.05 -10.03
C SER A 136 -8.59 -2.72 -10.21
N ALA A 137 -8.98 -3.65 -9.34
CA ALA A 137 -10.30 -4.27 -9.39
C ALA A 137 -11.42 -3.28 -9.08
N ILE A 138 -11.21 -2.39 -8.11
CA ILE A 138 -12.14 -1.31 -7.77
C ILE A 138 -12.22 -0.28 -8.90
N VAL A 139 -11.06 0.12 -9.46
CA VAL A 139 -11.02 1.06 -10.59
C VAL A 139 -11.81 0.52 -11.79
N LYS A 140 -11.73 -0.77 -12.09
CA LYS A 140 -12.55 -1.40 -13.15
C LYS A 140 -14.04 -1.35 -12.89
N LEU A 141 -14.49 -1.44 -11.64
CA LEU A 141 -15.90 -1.25 -11.31
C LEU A 141 -16.32 0.20 -11.56
N VAL A 142 -15.47 1.16 -11.19
CA VAL A 142 -15.73 2.58 -11.46
C VAL A 142 -15.75 2.86 -12.96
N GLU A 143 -14.82 2.29 -13.73
CA GLU A 143 -14.82 2.39 -15.19
C GLU A 143 -16.11 1.84 -15.81
N LYS A 144 -16.59 0.69 -15.33
CA LYS A 144 -17.78 0.02 -15.86
C LYS A 144 -19.09 0.73 -15.53
N TYR A 145 -19.21 1.25 -14.31
CA TYR A 145 -20.48 1.78 -13.78
C TYR A 145 -20.51 3.30 -13.63
N GLY A 146 -19.38 4.00 -13.81
CA GLY A 146 -19.29 5.45 -13.75
C GLY A 146 -19.85 6.02 -12.44
N LYS A 147 -20.81 6.91 -12.55
CA LYS A 147 -21.47 7.57 -11.40
C LYS A 147 -22.27 6.60 -10.52
N ASP A 148 -22.68 5.47 -11.06
CA ASP A 148 -23.46 4.45 -10.36
C ASP A 148 -22.59 3.36 -9.73
N ALA A 149 -21.26 3.54 -9.69
CA ALA A 149 -20.31 2.53 -9.21
C ALA A 149 -20.41 2.22 -7.70
N VAL A 150 -20.91 3.16 -6.89
CA VAL A 150 -20.88 3.07 -5.42
C VAL A 150 -21.44 1.74 -4.86
N PRO A 151 -22.65 1.28 -5.22
CA PRO A 151 -23.18 0.02 -4.69
C PRO A 151 -22.33 -1.20 -5.10
N TYR A 152 -21.83 -1.23 -6.33
CA TYR A 152 -20.98 -2.33 -6.82
C TYR A 152 -19.62 -2.38 -6.14
N VAL A 153 -19.03 -1.21 -5.89
CA VAL A 153 -17.78 -1.11 -5.12
C VAL A 153 -18.02 -1.55 -3.67
N ALA A 154 -19.11 -1.12 -3.05
CA ALA A 154 -19.45 -1.50 -1.68
C ALA A 154 -19.66 -3.01 -1.54
N GLU A 155 -20.38 -3.64 -2.47
CA GLU A 155 -20.58 -5.09 -2.50
C GLU A 155 -19.26 -5.84 -2.67
N PHE A 156 -18.42 -5.40 -3.60
CA PHE A 156 -17.10 -5.98 -3.84
C PHE A 156 -16.21 -5.87 -2.59
N VAL A 157 -16.10 -4.67 -1.99
CA VAL A 157 -15.30 -4.46 -0.77
C VAL A 157 -15.82 -5.32 0.38
N LYS A 158 -17.16 -5.43 0.53
CA LYS A 158 -17.77 -6.30 1.52
C LYS A 158 -17.38 -7.77 1.29
N SER A 159 -17.47 -8.28 0.06
CA SER A 159 -17.12 -9.66 -0.27
C SER A 159 -15.64 -9.97 0.06
N VAL A 160 -14.72 -9.04 -0.27
CA VAL A 160 -13.31 -9.15 0.09
C VAL A 160 -13.13 -9.14 1.60
N LYS A 161 -13.81 -8.22 2.31
CA LYS A 161 -13.70 -8.10 3.77
C LYS A 161 -14.22 -9.33 4.49
N ASP A 162 -15.33 -9.89 4.04
CA ASP A 162 -15.90 -11.12 4.61
C ASP A 162 -14.94 -12.30 4.42
N ALA A 163 -14.36 -12.46 3.23
CA ALA A 163 -13.42 -13.54 2.93
C ALA A 163 -12.12 -13.52 3.74
N ILE A 164 -11.64 -12.35 4.16
CA ILE A 164 -10.41 -12.23 4.97
C ILE A 164 -10.66 -12.35 6.48
N ARG A 165 -11.93 -12.39 6.93
CA ARG A 165 -12.30 -12.56 8.35
C ARG A 165 -12.54 -14.02 8.74
N GLU A 166 -12.76 -14.88 7.76
CA GLU A 166 -12.93 -16.33 7.93
C GLU A 166 -11.58 -17.05 8.07
#